data_c1cde2a9178ea81d8618e5c1b957dad2
#
_entry.id   c1cde2a9178ea81d8618e5c1b957dad2
#
_cell.length_a   1.000
_cell.length_b   1.000
_cell.length_c   1.000
_cell.angle_alpha   90.00
_cell.angle_beta   90.00
_cell.angle_gamma   90.00
#
_symmetry.space_group_name_H-M   'P 1'
#
loop_
_entity.id
_entity.type
_entity.pdbx_description
1 polymer ?
#
loop_
_entity_poly.entity_id
_entity_poly.type
_entity_poly.pdbx_seq_one_letter_code
_entity_poly.pdbx_strand_id
1 'polypeptide(L)'
;MGKKSLMALLLIAVLLLPLSAQADTGDIQGYSKAAGYQYALFGAYPTDQDGTVRPILWRVLKCERDEAWLLSEYILFAAPVHGDFEHYTGWESSDLYKYLTEVFLFDAFTPSEQAALLIRTEDNAKVTLLSSDDMKDASVGFSSNNDRLCESTPYASVAVDPPIFDIPAPNFWKEARNQPHLFKYQKGGYKYSPWWSRTRSADYPHENRRVMDEGKIGRISTGNSDLGVRPTVYVDLSALTLTGGSGSMTDPWVLTAEAIPTESPAEPETIVPAEADPPAEALPEPVPTEAAVLPEEPAVSVHPLFPALTAAGYLPEGEEEFYFADEEAGVWLYASQTLRIEITRQSAPNAKKEETVWYESHIYTADPQQIFRPTAYSPDLRTNWRENKWFYPADIVKQNHLVFAINCDHFIYRVARTHDPDGGGSLGLIIRDGEILFEKQKSASSQTYPPLDIMALYPDGSAQAFVTRDKTGKEILATGATDTLSFGPLLVQDGEISPRSKQFGETFQPRTAFGIAEPGHYITLTVEGRSSGHGQSCIWLAQKMQELGCQIAINLDGGGTTALLLMGEQINKSGNFGGQNHRLINEVLGIGYSENVQ
;
A
#
# COMPACT_ATOMS: atom_id res chain seq x y z
N MET A 1 58.93 -5.61 58.42
CA MET A 1 57.83 -4.87 59.04
C MET A 1 57.66 -3.57 58.29
N GLY A 2 56.50 -3.26 57.86
CA GLY A 2 56.19 -1.96 57.20
C GLY A 2 55.63 -2.10 55.81
N LYS A 3 54.30 -2.29 55.67
CA LYS A 3 53.58 -2.22 54.43
C LYS A 3 53.59 -0.79 53.92
N LYS A 4 54.09 -0.56 52.72
CA LYS A 4 53.90 0.69 51.98
C LYS A 4 52.77 0.48 50.98
N SER A 5 51.71 1.23 51.18
CA SER A 5 50.55 1.35 50.32
C SER A 5 50.96 2.06 49.02
N LEU A 6 50.83 1.42 47.87
CA LEU A 6 51.04 2.00 46.56
C LEU A 6 49.69 2.43 46.01
N MET A 7 49.45 3.71 46.07
CA MET A 7 48.25 4.36 45.44
C MET A 7 48.48 4.42 43.95
N ALA A 8 47.76 3.60 43.20
CA ALA A 8 47.81 3.62 41.74
C ALA A 8 47.03 4.83 41.23
N LEU A 9 47.72 5.79 40.63
CA LEU A 9 47.14 6.86 39.80
C LEU A 9 46.62 6.24 38.49
N LEU A 10 45.33 6.19 38.34
CA LEU A 10 44.72 5.86 37.03
C LEU A 10 44.84 7.08 36.15
N LEU A 11 45.83 7.09 35.27
CA LEU A 11 45.89 8.05 34.17
C LEU A 11 44.81 7.67 33.12
N ILE A 12 43.70 8.43 33.07
CA ILE A 12 42.76 8.37 31.97
C ILE A 12 43.49 9.03 30.78
N ALA A 13 44.06 8.20 29.92
CA ALA A 13 44.49 8.62 28.59
C ALA A 13 43.19 8.83 27.76
N VAL A 14 42.75 10.07 27.68
CA VAL A 14 41.80 10.49 26.63
C VAL A 14 42.57 10.36 25.34
N LEU A 15 42.37 9.27 24.63
CA LEU A 15 42.74 9.15 23.23
C LEU A 15 41.96 10.23 22.46
N LEU A 16 42.63 11.34 22.20
CA LEU A 16 42.25 12.24 21.13
C LEU A 16 42.44 11.45 19.82
N LEU A 17 41.40 10.74 19.41
CA LEU A 17 41.26 10.37 18.02
C LEU A 17 41.28 11.68 17.23
N PRO A 18 42.07 11.77 16.15
CA PRO A 18 41.98 12.94 15.30
C PRO A 18 40.53 13.04 14.86
N LEU A 19 39.90 14.21 15.03
CA LEU A 19 38.68 14.53 14.31
C LEU A 19 39.04 14.33 12.84
N SER A 20 38.68 13.18 12.28
CA SER A 20 38.57 13.05 10.84
C SER A 20 37.62 14.15 10.42
N ALA A 21 38.07 15.06 9.54
CA ALA A 21 37.17 16.03 8.94
C ALA A 21 35.94 15.24 8.48
N GLN A 22 34.78 15.60 8.99
CA GLN A 22 33.51 14.97 8.59
C GLN A 22 33.39 15.29 7.10
N ALA A 23 33.29 14.24 6.27
CA ALA A 23 33.17 14.43 4.83
C ALA A 23 31.89 15.24 4.57
N ASP A 24 31.94 16.18 3.67
CA ASP A 24 30.82 17.02 3.26
C ASP A 24 30.24 16.44 1.95
N THR A 25 28.96 16.66 1.69
CA THR A 25 28.32 16.31 0.41
C THR A 25 29.02 16.95 -0.79
N GLY A 26 29.74 18.05 -0.59
CA GLY A 26 30.64 18.67 -1.56
C GLY A 26 31.85 17.80 -1.97
N ASP A 27 32.17 16.73 -1.24
CA ASP A 27 33.22 15.76 -1.61
C ASP A 27 32.76 14.77 -2.69
N ILE A 28 31.46 14.68 -2.96
CA ILE A 28 30.88 13.79 -3.96
C ILE A 28 31.14 14.34 -5.35
N GLN A 29 31.76 13.52 -6.19
CA GLN A 29 32.09 13.88 -7.56
C GLN A 29 31.49 12.90 -8.57
N GLY A 30 31.06 13.44 -9.71
CA GLY A 30 30.62 12.67 -10.84
C GLY A 30 31.78 11.94 -11.54
N TYR A 31 31.43 11.14 -12.52
CA TYR A 31 32.38 10.42 -13.34
C TYR A 31 33.47 11.35 -13.92
N SER A 32 34.70 10.87 -13.87
CA SER A 32 35.78 11.45 -14.66
C SER A 32 36.65 10.35 -15.29
N LYS A 33 37.18 10.60 -16.47
CA LYS A 33 38.03 9.61 -17.16
C LYS A 33 39.30 9.25 -16.35
N ALA A 34 39.74 10.15 -15.49
CA ALA A 34 40.93 9.95 -14.67
C ALA A 34 40.66 9.15 -13.39
N ALA A 35 39.53 9.41 -12.72
CA ALA A 35 39.19 8.81 -11.43
C ALA A 35 38.16 7.67 -11.52
N GLY A 36 37.42 7.56 -12.63
CA GLY A 36 36.33 6.63 -12.75
C GLY A 36 35.04 7.15 -12.08
N TYR A 37 34.23 6.23 -11.55
CA TYR A 37 33.01 6.55 -10.81
C TYR A 37 33.27 6.61 -9.31
N GLN A 38 32.55 7.47 -8.64
CA GLN A 38 32.26 7.33 -7.22
C GLN A 38 30.92 6.57 -7.01
N TYR A 39 30.71 6.10 -5.79
CA TYR A 39 29.58 5.30 -5.41
C TYR A 39 28.94 5.84 -4.14
N ALA A 40 27.61 5.71 -4.05
CA ALA A 40 26.83 6.13 -2.89
C ALA A 40 25.77 5.08 -2.51
N LEU A 41 25.45 5.00 -1.23
CA LEU A 41 24.30 4.26 -0.68
C LEU A 41 23.19 5.26 -0.40
N PHE A 42 22.00 5.01 -0.95
CA PHE A 42 20.82 5.85 -0.76
C PHE A 42 19.56 5.06 -1.08
N GLY A 43 18.53 5.17 -0.22
CA GLY A 43 17.35 4.31 -0.30
C GLY A 43 17.68 2.84 -0.02
N ALA A 44 16.70 1.97 -0.01
CA ALA A 44 16.86 0.54 0.27
C ALA A 44 15.88 -0.31 -0.54
N TYR A 45 16.35 -1.47 -1.02
CA TYR A 45 15.54 -2.38 -1.83
C TYR A 45 15.97 -3.84 -1.60
N PRO A 46 15.13 -4.84 -1.84
CA PRO A 46 15.54 -6.23 -1.79
C PRO A 46 16.73 -6.52 -2.73
N THR A 47 17.79 -7.08 -2.20
CA THR A 47 19.00 -7.40 -2.98
C THR A 47 19.40 -8.87 -2.89
N ASP A 48 19.19 -9.50 -1.74
CA ASP A 48 19.55 -10.89 -1.53
C ASP A 48 18.44 -11.83 -2.06
N GLN A 49 18.81 -13.06 -2.34
CA GLN A 49 17.88 -14.05 -2.91
C GLN A 49 16.66 -14.35 -2.03
N ASP A 50 16.78 -14.17 -0.73
CA ASP A 50 15.72 -14.32 0.26
C ASP A 50 14.85 -13.05 0.43
N GLY A 51 15.12 -11.98 -0.34
CA GLY A 51 14.41 -10.71 -0.26
C GLY A 51 14.88 -9.80 0.88
N THR A 52 16.02 -10.06 1.48
CA THR A 52 16.61 -9.15 2.47
C THR A 52 16.83 -7.77 1.84
N VAL A 53 16.24 -6.75 2.48
CA VAL A 53 16.37 -5.35 2.07
C VAL A 53 17.70 -4.80 2.51
N ARG A 54 18.43 -4.16 1.57
CA ARG A 54 19.70 -3.50 1.83
C ARG A 54 19.75 -2.13 1.16
N PRO A 55 20.63 -1.22 1.61
CA PRO A 55 20.85 0.04 0.90
C PRO A 55 21.18 -0.20 -0.58
N ILE A 56 20.58 0.61 -1.45
CA ILE A 56 20.84 0.55 -2.89
C ILE A 56 22.22 1.19 -3.14
N LEU A 57 23.08 0.46 -3.86
CA LEU A 57 24.36 0.98 -4.32
C LEU A 57 24.17 1.74 -5.64
N TRP A 58 24.54 3.00 -5.65
CA TRP A 58 24.44 3.89 -6.80
C TRP A 58 25.81 4.26 -7.33
N ARG A 59 25.93 4.32 -8.64
CA ARG A 59 27.04 4.93 -9.37
C ARG A 59 26.74 6.40 -9.57
N VAL A 60 27.65 7.30 -9.19
CA VAL A 60 27.50 8.74 -9.41
C VAL A 60 27.93 9.06 -10.84
N LEU A 61 26.93 9.35 -11.69
CA LEU A 61 27.17 9.68 -13.10
C LEU A 61 27.67 11.11 -13.24
N LYS A 62 27.03 12.05 -12.55
CA LYS A 62 27.33 13.48 -12.61
C LYS A 62 27.04 14.12 -11.27
N CYS A 63 27.80 15.14 -10.92
CA CYS A 63 27.54 16.00 -9.79
C CYS A 63 27.75 17.44 -10.23
N GLU A 64 26.76 18.30 -10.07
CA GLU A 64 26.80 19.73 -10.39
C GLU A 64 26.21 20.53 -9.27
N ARG A 65 27.01 21.36 -8.60
CA ARG A 65 26.62 22.10 -7.39
C ARG A 65 26.08 21.15 -6.33
N ASP A 66 24.80 21.31 -5.96
CA ASP A 66 24.11 20.53 -4.94
C ASP A 66 23.25 19.39 -5.54
N GLU A 67 23.42 19.07 -6.82
CA GLU A 67 22.67 18.00 -7.49
C GLU A 67 23.59 16.86 -7.91
N ALA A 68 23.21 15.63 -7.60
CA ALA A 68 23.89 14.43 -8.09
C ALA A 68 22.94 13.54 -8.92
N TRP A 69 23.44 13.09 -10.07
CA TRP A 69 22.76 12.11 -10.91
C TRP A 69 23.29 10.72 -10.61
N LEU A 70 22.42 9.85 -10.12
CA LEU A 70 22.74 8.52 -9.64
C LEU A 70 22.09 7.45 -10.54
N LEU A 71 22.85 6.38 -10.84
CA LEU A 71 22.36 5.18 -11.55
C LEU A 71 22.58 3.97 -10.65
N SER A 72 21.57 3.12 -10.43
CA SER A 72 21.77 1.91 -9.65
C SER A 72 22.93 1.08 -10.24
N GLU A 73 23.85 0.61 -9.40
CA GLU A 73 25.01 -0.17 -9.88
C GLU A 73 24.57 -1.52 -10.45
N TYR A 74 23.56 -2.11 -9.85
CA TYR A 74 23.00 -3.39 -10.23
C TYR A 74 21.59 -3.25 -10.81
N ILE A 75 21.20 -4.23 -11.61
CA ILE A 75 19.80 -4.47 -11.94
C ILE A 75 19.07 -4.89 -10.67
N LEU A 76 18.01 -4.19 -10.30
CA LEU A 76 17.30 -4.41 -9.04
C LEU A 76 16.16 -5.42 -9.17
N PHE A 77 15.50 -5.47 -10.32
CA PHE A 77 14.42 -6.42 -10.65
C PHE A 77 14.29 -6.57 -12.16
N ALA A 78 13.41 -7.46 -12.64
CA ALA A 78 13.09 -7.62 -14.04
C ALA A 78 11.61 -7.37 -14.28
N ALA A 79 11.28 -6.68 -15.38
CA ALA A 79 9.91 -6.35 -15.75
C ALA A 79 9.79 -6.02 -17.25
N PRO A 80 8.62 -6.19 -17.90
CA PRO A 80 8.35 -5.58 -19.19
C PRO A 80 8.21 -4.07 -19.05
N VAL A 81 8.39 -3.34 -20.16
CA VAL A 81 8.09 -1.89 -20.18
C VAL A 81 6.58 -1.66 -20.18
N HIS A 82 5.85 -2.45 -20.97
CA HIS A 82 4.40 -2.33 -21.11
C HIS A 82 3.80 -3.69 -21.46
N GLY A 83 2.82 -4.13 -20.68
CA GLY A 83 2.22 -5.46 -20.87
C GLY A 83 1.39 -5.57 -22.14
N ASP A 84 0.64 -4.52 -22.47
CA ASP A 84 -0.09 -4.40 -23.73
C ASP A 84 0.77 -3.68 -24.79
N PHE A 85 1.67 -4.43 -25.41
CA PHE A 85 2.61 -3.86 -26.38
C PHE A 85 1.92 -3.25 -27.62
N GLU A 86 0.71 -3.67 -27.96
CA GLU A 86 -0.03 -3.16 -29.13
C GLU A 86 -0.51 -1.71 -28.90
N HIS A 87 -0.81 -1.36 -27.64
CA HIS A 87 -1.27 -0.03 -27.23
C HIS A 87 -0.16 0.85 -26.61
N TYR A 88 1.08 0.42 -26.68
CA TYR A 88 2.19 1.20 -26.16
C TYR A 88 2.41 2.49 -26.95
N THR A 89 2.23 3.64 -26.31
CA THR A 89 2.35 4.97 -26.94
C THR A 89 3.64 5.70 -26.57
N GLY A 90 4.31 5.33 -25.49
CA GLY A 90 5.56 5.94 -25.05
C GLY A 90 5.90 5.65 -23.59
N TRP A 91 7.05 6.15 -23.15
CA TRP A 91 7.59 5.89 -21.81
C TRP A 91 6.63 6.29 -20.69
N GLU A 92 6.13 7.54 -20.72
CA GLU A 92 5.27 8.08 -19.64
C GLU A 92 3.90 7.37 -19.52
N SER A 93 3.44 6.72 -20.61
CA SER A 93 2.23 5.91 -20.61
C SER A 93 2.48 4.45 -20.22
N SER A 94 3.74 4.04 -20.07
CA SER A 94 4.10 2.65 -19.82
C SER A 94 3.79 2.21 -18.40
N ASP A 95 3.56 0.90 -18.24
CA ASP A 95 3.33 0.31 -16.95
C ASP A 95 4.59 0.40 -16.06
N LEU A 96 5.77 0.25 -16.65
CA LEU A 96 7.03 0.37 -15.91
C LEU A 96 7.26 1.80 -15.38
N TYR A 97 6.91 2.83 -16.17
CA TYR A 97 6.96 4.21 -15.68
C TYR A 97 6.05 4.41 -14.46
N LYS A 98 4.80 3.94 -14.55
CA LYS A 98 3.86 4.00 -13.42
C LYS A 98 4.39 3.26 -12.20
N TYR A 99 4.94 2.07 -12.42
CA TYR A 99 5.55 1.32 -11.32
C TYR A 99 6.70 2.07 -10.65
N LEU A 100 7.62 2.63 -11.42
CA LEU A 100 8.76 3.38 -10.87
C LEU A 100 8.32 4.62 -10.11
N THR A 101 7.27 5.29 -10.55
CA THR A 101 6.78 6.54 -9.96
C THR A 101 5.75 6.35 -8.84
N GLU A 102 4.97 5.27 -8.88
CA GLU A 102 3.85 5.05 -7.97
C GLU A 102 4.08 3.91 -6.95
N VAL A 103 5.08 3.05 -7.17
CA VAL A 103 5.37 1.91 -6.29
C VAL A 103 6.84 1.91 -5.86
N PHE A 104 7.78 1.76 -6.80
CA PHE A 104 9.21 1.67 -6.48
C PHE A 104 9.72 2.89 -5.70
N LEU A 105 9.28 4.10 -6.07
CA LEU A 105 9.62 5.33 -5.36
C LEU A 105 9.30 5.24 -3.86
N PHE A 106 8.18 4.61 -3.51
CA PHE A 106 7.72 4.51 -2.12
C PHE A 106 8.27 3.28 -1.38
N ASP A 107 8.59 2.22 -2.12
CA ASP A 107 9.19 1.01 -1.56
C ASP A 107 10.68 1.18 -1.26
N ALA A 108 11.36 1.98 -2.10
CA ALA A 108 12.81 2.12 -2.04
C ALA A 108 13.28 3.32 -1.22
N PHE A 109 12.44 4.32 -0.97
CA PHE A 109 12.84 5.56 -0.33
C PHE A 109 11.87 5.96 0.79
N THR A 110 12.41 6.33 1.95
CA THR A 110 11.66 6.94 3.04
C THR A 110 11.09 8.30 2.62
N PRO A 111 10.06 8.85 3.30
CA PRO A 111 9.52 10.17 2.98
C PRO A 111 10.58 11.29 2.94
N SER A 112 11.56 11.26 3.85
CA SER A 112 12.65 12.22 3.87
C SER A 112 13.58 12.06 2.66
N GLU A 113 13.92 10.83 2.29
CA GLU A 113 14.70 10.56 1.08
C GLU A 113 13.92 10.93 -0.19
N GLN A 114 12.61 10.68 -0.24
CA GLN A 114 11.76 11.12 -1.35
C GLN A 114 11.74 12.64 -1.49
N ALA A 115 11.79 13.39 -0.39
CA ALA A 115 11.87 14.85 -0.43
C ALA A 115 13.18 15.35 -1.07
N ALA A 116 14.28 14.62 -0.88
CA ALA A 116 15.57 14.91 -1.49
C ALA A 116 15.68 14.49 -2.97
N LEU A 117 14.72 13.70 -3.49
CA LEU A 117 14.69 13.32 -4.90
C LEU A 117 14.12 14.44 -5.76
N LEU A 118 14.87 14.84 -6.79
CA LEU A 118 14.48 15.86 -7.76
C LEU A 118 13.65 15.27 -8.92
N ILE A 119 12.70 16.04 -9.40
CA ILE A 119 11.87 15.66 -10.57
C ILE A 119 12.65 15.99 -11.85
N ARG A 120 12.81 15.02 -12.74
CA ARG A 120 13.30 15.28 -14.09
C ARG A 120 12.23 15.99 -14.92
N THR A 121 12.67 16.99 -15.64
CA THR A 121 11.78 17.78 -16.51
C THR A 121 11.38 17.05 -17.79
N GLU A 122 12.22 16.09 -18.25
CA GLU A 122 11.98 15.40 -19.51
C GLU A 122 10.87 14.34 -19.44
N ASP A 123 10.64 13.75 -18.27
CA ASP A 123 9.63 12.71 -18.06
C ASP A 123 8.82 12.88 -16.78
N ASN A 124 8.95 14.04 -16.12
CA ASN A 124 8.23 14.41 -14.91
C ASN A 124 8.28 13.34 -13.79
N ALA A 125 9.43 12.70 -13.62
CA ALA A 125 9.62 11.59 -12.68
C ALA A 125 10.80 11.82 -11.74
N LYS A 126 10.67 11.38 -10.48
CA LYS A 126 11.76 11.31 -9.48
C LYS A 126 12.62 10.07 -9.70
N VAL A 127 12.03 8.97 -10.16
CA VAL A 127 12.71 7.72 -10.50
C VAL A 127 12.38 7.38 -11.93
N THR A 128 13.41 7.12 -12.75
CA THR A 128 13.26 6.81 -14.17
C THR A 128 14.35 5.85 -14.65
N LEU A 129 14.46 5.65 -15.96
CA LEU A 129 15.55 4.92 -16.60
C LEU A 129 16.40 5.85 -17.45
N LEU A 130 17.63 5.42 -17.78
CA LEU A 130 18.45 6.12 -18.77
C LEU A 130 17.80 6.09 -20.14
N SER A 131 17.93 7.17 -20.91
CA SER A 131 17.64 7.16 -22.34
C SER A 131 18.75 6.46 -23.13
N SER A 132 18.49 6.12 -24.39
CA SER A 132 19.52 5.56 -25.27
C SER A 132 20.66 6.54 -25.56
N ASP A 133 20.42 7.84 -25.40
CA ASP A 133 21.45 8.86 -25.62
C ASP A 133 22.29 9.06 -24.37
N ASP A 134 21.69 9.05 -23.18
CA ASP A 134 22.43 8.97 -21.89
C ASP A 134 23.43 7.81 -21.92
N MET A 135 23.02 6.65 -22.44
CA MET A 135 23.87 5.45 -22.54
C MET A 135 25.00 5.53 -23.57
N LYS A 136 25.11 6.62 -24.32
CA LYS A 136 26.18 6.90 -25.30
C LYS A 136 27.03 8.08 -24.87
N ASP A 137 26.68 8.74 -23.77
CA ASP A 137 27.37 9.93 -23.29
C ASP A 137 28.67 9.55 -22.59
N ALA A 138 29.78 9.85 -23.25
CA ALA A 138 31.10 9.61 -22.70
C ALA A 138 31.43 10.51 -21.49
N SER A 139 30.74 11.65 -21.32
CA SER A 139 30.96 12.55 -20.20
C SER A 139 30.50 11.96 -18.87
N VAL A 140 29.53 11.04 -18.92
CA VAL A 140 29.05 10.28 -17.76
C VAL A 140 29.51 8.82 -17.78
N GLY A 141 30.53 8.51 -18.58
CA GLY A 141 31.29 7.25 -18.53
C GLY A 141 30.83 6.17 -19.52
N PHE A 142 29.90 6.45 -20.44
CA PHE A 142 29.42 5.47 -21.41
C PHE A 142 30.14 5.61 -22.77
N SER A 143 31.45 5.32 -22.80
CA SER A 143 32.29 5.44 -24.01
C SER A 143 32.29 4.17 -24.86
N SER A 144 31.96 3.01 -24.28
CA SER A 144 32.05 1.72 -24.96
C SER A 144 30.91 0.77 -24.55
N ASN A 145 30.78 -0.36 -25.25
CA ASN A 145 29.81 -1.41 -24.86
C ASN A 145 30.12 -1.98 -23.44
N ASN A 146 31.40 -2.03 -23.07
CA ASN A 146 31.78 -2.59 -21.76
C ASN A 146 31.25 -1.73 -20.59
N ASP A 147 31.13 -0.42 -20.78
CA ASP A 147 30.70 0.51 -19.74
C ASP A 147 29.20 0.35 -19.41
N ARG A 148 28.47 -0.27 -20.32
CA ARG A 148 27.03 -0.57 -20.17
C ARG A 148 26.72 -1.96 -19.62
N LEU A 149 27.74 -2.83 -19.49
CA LEU A 149 27.55 -4.14 -18.87
C LEU A 149 27.09 -3.98 -17.42
N CYS A 150 26.10 -4.77 -17.01
CA CYS A 150 25.51 -4.69 -15.69
C CYS A 150 25.18 -6.09 -15.16
N GLU A 151 25.55 -6.34 -13.91
CA GLU A 151 25.14 -7.52 -13.16
C GLU A 151 23.77 -7.27 -12.51
N SER A 152 23.04 -8.32 -12.20
CA SER A 152 21.83 -8.21 -11.40
C SER A 152 22.08 -8.56 -9.95
N THR A 153 21.25 -8.02 -9.06
CA THR A 153 21.23 -8.48 -7.67
C THR A 153 20.79 -9.95 -7.62
N PRO A 154 21.18 -10.71 -6.59
CA PRO A 154 20.65 -12.07 -6.37
C PRO A 154 19.12 -12.09 -6.32
N TYR A 155 18.49 -11.05 -5.77
CA TYR A 155 17.04 -10.88 -5.78
C TYR A 155 16.47 -10.80 -7.20
N ALA A 156 17.01 -9.92 -8.05
CA ALA A 156 16.56 -9.76 -9.44
C ALA A 156 16.68 -11.04 -10.26
N SER A 157 17.59 -11.95 -9.89
CA SER A 157 17.81 -13.22 -10.60
C SER A 157 16.73 -14.27 -10.33
N VAL A 158 15.96 -14.12 -9.23
CA VAL A 158 14.90 -15.04 -8.81
C VAL A 158 13.53 -14.40 -8.73
N ALA A 159 13.48 -13.07 -8.60
CA ALA A 159 12.23 -12.31 -8.61
C ALA A 159 11.73 -12.16 -10.04
N VAL A 160 10.92 -13.09 -10.46
CA VAL A 160 10.17 -13.02 -11.72
C VAL A 160 8.86 -12.30 -11.42
N ASP A 161 8.65 -11.18 -12.09
CA ASP A 161 7.47 -10.30 -12.02
C ASP A 161 7.27 -9.55 -10.69
N PRO A 162 7.65 -8.29 -10.58
CA PRO A 162 6.85 -7.40 -9.74
C PRO A 162 5.41 -7.43 -10.29
N PRO A 163 4.38 -7.46 -9.44
CA PRO A 163 2.98 -7.56 -9.88
C PRO A 163 2.47 -6.22 -10.44
N ILE A 164 3.17 -5.72 -11.45
CA ILE A 164 2.95 -4.41 -12.07
C ILE A 164 1.76 -4.43 -13.03
N PHE A 165 1.38 -5.64 -13.52
CA PHE A 165 0.54 -5.72 -14.70
C PHE A 165 -0.79 -6.40 -14.42
N ASP A 166 -1.86 -5.63 -14.47
CA ASP A 166 -3.26 -6.05 -14.51
C ASP A 166 -3.68 -6.67 -15.87
N ILE A 167 -2.73 -7.00 -16.74
CA ILE A 167 -3.03 -7.43 -18.10
C ILE A 167 -2.91 -8.94 -18.20
N PRO A 168 -3.93 -9.66 -18.73
CA PRO A 168 -3.82 -11.07 -19.03
C PRO A 168 -2.67 -11.29 -20.02
N ALA A 169 -1.58 -11.85 -19.55
CA ALA A 169 -0.42 -12.11 -20.40
C ALA A 169 -0.81 -13.06 -21.55
N PRO A 170 -0.50 -12.73 -22.82
CA PRO A 170 -0.64 -13.65 -23.93
C PRO A 170 0.03 -15.00 -23.63
N ASN A 171 -0.42 -16.09 -24.23
CA ASN A 171 0.04 -17.45 -23.92
C ASN A 171 1.56 -17.66 -24.01
N PHE A 172 2.26 -16.87 -24.81
CA PHE A 172 3.71 -16.96 -24.94
C PHE A 172 4.48 -16.50 -23.68
N TRP A 173 3.86 -15.66 -22.81
CA TRP A 173 4.42 -15.26 -21.51
C TRP A 173 4.49 -16.40 -20.49
N LYS A 174 3.67 -17.46 -20.66
CA LYS A 174 3.68 -18.63 -19.79
C LYS A 174 4.98 -19.43 -19.91
N GLU A 175 5.59 -19.43 -21.09
CA GLU A 175 6.83 -20.14 -21.35
C GLU A 175 8.05 -19.38 -20.82
N ALA A 176 8.01 -18.05 -20.84
CA ALA A 176 9.07 -17.20 -20.33
C ALA A 176 9.21 -17.28 -18.79
N ARG A 177 8.10 -17.51 -18.06
CA ARG A 177 8.06 -17.53 -16.59
C ARG A 177 8.77 -18.72 -15.93
N ASN A 178 8.93 -19.81 -16.63
CA ASN A 178 9.50 -21.04 -16.06
C ASN A 178 11.00 -21.16 -16.23
N GLN A 179 11.64 -20.06 -16.64
CA GLN A 179 13.05 -20.13 -16.92
C GLN A 179 13.83 -19.10 -16.10
N PRO A 180 14.86 -19.49 -15.33
CA PRO A 180 15.76 -18.55 -14.64
C PRO A 180 16.75 -17.95 -15.67
N HIS A 181 16.40 -16.79 -16.28
CA HIS A 181 16.98 -16.41 -17.55
C HIS A 181 17.86 -15.20 -17.56
N LEU A 182 17.94 -14.47 -16.49
CA LEU A 182 18.63 -13.18 -16.48
C LEU A 182 20.13 -13.28 -16.78
N PHE A 183 20.70 -14.49 -16.79
CA PHE A 183 22.16 -14.64 -16.88
C PHE A 183 22.60 -15.46 -18.10
N LYS A 184 22.38 -14.93 -19.29
CA LYS A 184 22.81 -15.63 -20.51
C LYS A 184 24.24 -15.31 -20.95
N TYR A 185 24.84 -14.25 -20.45
CA TYR A 185 26.16 -13.80 -20.90
C TYR A 185 27.18 -13.78 -19.76
N GLN A 186 28.31 -14.46 -19.98
CA GLN A 186 29.47 -14.41 -19.08
C GLN A 186 30.65 -13.86 -19.82
N LYS A 187 31.27 -12.80 -19.30
CA LYS A 187 32.54 -12.26 -19.79
C LYS A 187 33.51 -12.15 -18.62
N GLY A 188 34.66 -12.76 -18.73
CA GLY A 188 35.69 -12.69 -17.69
C GLY A 188 35.30 -13.30 -16.35
N GLY A 189 34.33 -14.24 -16.31
CA GLY A 189 33.78 -14.85 -15.10
C GLY A 189 32.62 -14.13 -14.45
N TYR A 190 32.22 -12.97 -14.97
CA TYR A 190 31.09 -12.18 -14.49
C TYR A 190 29.84 -12.49 -15.31
N LYS A 191 28.66 -12.41 -14.66
CA LYS A 191 27.37 -12.56 -15.30
C LYS A 191 26.77 -11.18 -15.57
N TYR A 192 26.45 -10.90 -16.82
CA TYR A 192 25.84 -9.65 -17.22
C TYR A 192 24.46 -9.92 -17.80
N SER A 193 23.51 -9.05 -17.50
CA SER A 193 22.13 -9.18 -17.96
C SER A 193 21.70 -7.99 -18.82
N PRO A 194 20.80 -8.21 -19.79
CA PRO A 194 20.22 -7.11 -20.56
C PRO A 194 19.30 -6.28 -19.67
N TRP A 195 19.18 -4.97 -19.96
CA TRP A 195 18.38 -4.04 -19.19
C TRP A 195 17.76 -2.93 -20.05
N TRP A 196 16.64 -2.39 -19.57
CA TRP A 196 15.83 -1.43 -20.31
C TRP A 196 16.42 -0.02 -20.38
N SER A 197 16.13 0.66 -21.51
CA SER A 197 16.13 2.11 -21.65
C SER A 197 14.71 2.64 -21.64
N ARG A 198 14.51 3.91 -21.22
CA ARG A 198 13.22 4.59 -21.40
C ARG A 198 12.91 5.00 -22.85
N THR A 199 13.82 4.84 -23.79
CA THR A 199 13.67 5.30 -25.17
C THR A 199 12.87 4.32 -26.01
N ARG A 200 11.71 4.78 -26.52
CA ARG A 200 10.92 4.06 -27.53
C ARG A 200 11.69 3.96 -28.84
N SER A 201 11.54 2.86 -29.57
CA SER A 201 12.09 2.72 -30.90
C SER A 201 11.34 3.61 -31.90
N ALA A 202 12.07 4.40 -32.68
CA ALA A 202 11.45 5.26 -33.70
C ALA A 202 10.84 4.45 -34.83
N ASP A 203 11.48 3.34 -35.22
CA ASP A 203 11.09 2.53 -36.38
C ASP A 203 10.05 1.45 -36.03
N TYR A 204 9.96 1.09 -34.76
CA TYR A 204 9.14 -0.02 -34.28
C TYR A 204 8.34 0.42 -33.04
N PRO A 205 7.08 0.86 -33.21
CA PRO A 205 6.30 1.48 -32.14
C PRO A 205 6.07 0.62 -30.89
N HIS A 206 6.13 -0.70 -31.04
CA HIS A 206 5.93 -1.67 -29.95
C HIS A 206 7.23 -2.13 -29.30
N GLU A 207 8.36 -1.49 -29.64
CA GLU A 207 9.67 -1.83 -29.12
C GLU A 207 10.31 -0.66 -28.37
N ASN A 208 11.05 -0.98 -27.32
CA ASN A 208 11.92 -0.06 -26.61
C ASN A 208 13.40 -0.38 -26.87
N ARG A 209 14.25 0.62 -26.71
CA ARG A 209 15.67 0.44 -26.68
C ARG A 209 16.07 -0.30 -25.39
N ARG A 210 17.11 -1.10 -25.49
CA ARG A 210 17.70 -1.84 -24.38
C ARG A 210 19.21 -1.92 -24.50
N VAL A 211 19.89 -2.18 -23.42
CA VAL A 211 21.24 -2.72 -23.44
C VAL A 211 21.17 -4.23 -23.51
N MET A 212 21.90 -4.81 -24.44
CA MET A 212 22.02 -6.26 -24.60
C MET A 212 23.04 -6.83 -23.62
N ASP A 213 23.05 -8.13 -23.43
CA ASP A 213 23.97 -8.88 -22.57
C ASP A 213 25.47 -8.67 -22.91
N GLU A 214 25.78 -8.23 -24.14
CA GLU A 214 27.11 -7.83 -24.59
C GLU A 214 27.36 -6.30 -24.52
N GLY A 215 26.46 -5.53 -23.90
CA GLY A 215 26.58 -4.09 -23.70
C GLY A 215 26.21 -3.24 -24.94
N LYS A 216 25.81 -3.85 -26.07
CA LYS A 216 25.31 -3.13 -27.24
C LYS A 216 23.91 -2.58 -26.97
N ILE A 217 23.61 -1.42 -27.56
CA ILE A 217 22.26 -0.87 -27.56
C ILE A 217 21.48 -1.52 -28.70
N GLY A 218 20.45 -2.28 -28.36
CA GLY A 218 19.51 -2.91 -29.27
C GLY A 218 18.10 -2.44 -29.03
N ARG A 219 17.13 -3.23 -29.47
CA ARG A 219 15.69 -3.03 -29.25
C ARG A 219 14.98 -4.37 -29.09
N ILE A 220 13.85 -4.35 -28.44
CA ILE A 220 13.00 -5.54 -28.27
C ILE A 220 11.56 -5.10 -27.95
N SER A 221 10.59 -6.01 -28.10
CA SER A 221 9.21 -5.78 -27.70
C SER A 221 9.10 -5.32 -26.25
N THR A 222 8.29 -4.28 -26.01
CA THR A 222 8.05 -3.69 -24.69
C THR A 222 7.43 -4.67 -23.70
N GLY A 223 6.77 -5.68 -24.21
CA GLY A 223 6.18 -6.73 -23.40
C GLY A 223 7.16 -7.81 -22.90
N ASN A 224 8.47 -7.73 -23.19
CA ASN A 224 9.43 -8.73 -22.74
C ASN A 224 9.72 -8.59 -21.24
N SER A 225 9.40 -9.63 -20.45
CA SER A 225 9.56 -9.66 -19.00
C SER A 225 10.97 -10.02 -18.51
N ASP A 226 11.85 -10.48 -19.42
CA ASP A 226 13.18 -11.01 -19.06
C ASP A 226 14.27 -9.93 -19.00
N LEU A 227 13.91 -8.66 -19.09
CA LEU A 227 14.87 -7.57 -19.05
C LEU A 227 14.92 -6.91 -17.69
N GLY A 228 16.15 -6.61 -17.29
CA GLY A 228 16.43 -5.95 -16.04
C GLY A 228 15.98 -4.49 -16.00
N VAL A 229 15.61 -4.05 -14.84
CA VAL A 229 15.32 -2.66 -14.53
C VAL A 229 16.46 -2.10 -13.68
N ARG A 230 17.06 -1.03 -14.19
CA ARG A 230 18.20 -0.32 -13.62
C ARG A 230 17.82 1.15 -13.43
N PRO A 231 17.21 1.51 -12.28
CA PRO A 231 16.70 2.85 -12.05
C PRO A 231 17.80 3.92 -12.00
N THR A 232 17.42 5.15 -12.32
CA THR A 232 18.23 6.35 -12.13
C THR A 232 17.44 7.43 -11.42
N VAL A 233 18.11 8.23 -10.59
CA VAL A 233 17.51 9.31 -9.79
C VAL A 233 18.42 10.54 -9.81
N TYR A 234 17.84 11.71 -9.58
CA TYR A 234 18.54 12.93 -9.25
C TYR A 234 18.29 13.25 -7.78
N VAL A 235 19.31 13.59 -7.04
CA VAL A 235 19.21 13.93 -5.63
C VAL A 235 19.70 15.35 -5.36
N ASP A 236 19.01 16.04 -4.47
CA ASP A 236 19.43 17.32 -3.90
C ASP A 236 20.38 17.02 -2.72
N LEU A 237 21.66 17.22 -2.94
CA LEU A 237 22.70 16.99 -1.93
C LEU A 237 22.60 17.95 -0.74
N SER A 238 21.97 19.12 -0.93
CA SER A 238 21.75 20.08 0.16
C SER A 238 20.70 19.60 1.18
N ALA A 239 19.82 18.66 0.76
CA ALA A 239 18.83 18.01 1.61
C ALA A 239 19.34 16.71 2.26
N LEU A 240 20.61 16.36 2.05
CA LEU A 240 21.20 15.11 2.51
C LEU A 240 22.43 15.37 3.38
N THR A 241 22.70 14.46 4.30
CA THR A 241 23.91 14.44 5.13
C THR A 241 24.79 13.27 4.72
N LEU A 242 26.09 13.52 4.56
CA LEU A 242 27.07 12.49 4.33
C LEU A 242 27.53 11.92 5.67
N THR A 243 27.13 10.67 5.96
CA THR A 243 27.40 10.05 7.27
C THR A 243 28.56 9.06 7.28
N GLY A 244 29.17 8.78 6.12
CA GLY A 244 30.32 7.89 6.03
C GLY A 244 30.74 7.55 4.61
N GLY A 245 31.80 6.75 4.49
CA GLY A 245 32.37 6.26 3.24
C GLY A 245 33.47 7.13 2.66
N SER A 246 34.05 6.65 1.58
CA SER A 246 35.13 7.34 0.79
C SER A 246 34.77 7.48 -0.69
N GLY A 247 33.56 7.06 -1.07
CA GLY A 247 33.05 7.07 -2.45
C GLY A 247 33.60 5.95 -3.33
N SER A 248 34.41 5.04 -2.79
CA SER A 248 34.86 3.86 -3.55
C SER A 248 33.73 2.80 -3.60
N MET A 249 33.76 1.87 -4.55
CA MET A 249 32.79 0.79 -4.65
C MET A 249 32.74 -0.11 -3.40
N THR A 250 33.88 -0.26 -2.71
CA THR A 250 33.98 -1.07 -1.48
C THR A 250 33.72 -0.29 -0.20
N ASP A 251 33.71 1.04 -0.29
CA ASP A 251 33.41 1.96 0.79
C ASP A 251 32.65 3.18 0.24
N PRO A 252 31.41 2.96 -0.21
CA PRO A 252 30.59 4.00 -0.85
C PRO A 252 30.19 5.09 0.14
N TRP A 253 29.91 6.30 -0.36
CA TRP A 253 29.32 7.37 0.41
C TRP A 253 27.99 6.93 1.02
N VAL A 254 27.74 7.23 2.27
CA VAL A 254 26.45 6.94 2.93
C VAL A 254 25.66 8.23 3.01
N LEU A 255 24.62 8.35 2.19
CA LEU A 255 23.71 9.49 2.15
C LEU A 255 22.48 9.24 3.01
N THR A 256 22.18 10.16 3.93
CA THR A 256 21.01 10.09 4.80
C THR A 256 20.22 11.39 4.70
N ALA A 257 18.89 11.29 4.62
CA ALA A 257 18.00 12.43 4.76
C ALA A 257 17.67 12.62 6.25
N GLU A 258 17.68 13.85 6.73
CA GLU A 258 17.20 14.13 8.09
C GLU A 258 15.72 13.77 8.19
N ALA A 259 15.34 13.16 9.32
CA ALA A 259 13.94 12.87 9.58
C ALA A 259 13.13 14.18 9.55
N ILE A 260 12.08 14.23 8.73
CA ILE A 260 11.14 15.35 8.77
C ILE A 260 10.60 15.39 10.19
N PRO A 261 10.77 16.52 10.95
CA PRO A 261 10.23 16.60 12.28
C PRO A 261 8.70 16.40 12.19
N THR A 262 8.21 15.31 12.74
CA THR A 262 6.81 15.23 13.10
C THR A 262 6.63 16.28 14.17
N GLU A 263 5.85 17.32 13.93
CA GLU A 263 5.38 18.19 15.00
C GLU A 263 4.75 17.26 16.05
N SER A 264 5.47 17.12 17.17
CA SER A 264 4.92 16.48 18.35
C SER A 264 3.70 17.30 18.75
N PRO A 265 2.54 16.67 19.02
CA PRO A 265 1.43 17.40 19.61
C PRO A 265 1.98 18.15 20.83
N ALA A 266 1.71 19.46 20.92
CA ALA A 266 2.10 20.27 22.05
C ALA A 266 1.69 19.54 23.32
N GLU A 267 2.66 19.29 24.22
CA GLU A 267 2.37 18.77 25.55
C GLU A 267 1.27 19.63 26.18
N PRO A 268 0.22 19.03 26.74
CA PRO A 268 -0.79 19.81 27.46
C PRO A 268 -0.10 20.55 28.59
N GLU A 269 -0.27 21.87 28.62
CA GLU A 269 0.23 22.72 29.71
C GLU A 269 -0.16 22.11 31.05
N THR A 270 0.84 21.84 31.86
CA THR A 270 0.69 21.33 33.22
C THR A 270 -0.08 22.37 34.05
N ILE A 271 -1.36 22.13 34.28
CA ILE A 271 -2.15 22.91 35.23
C ILE A 271 -1.59 22.59 36.61
N VAL A 272 -0.94 23.59 37.21
CA VAL A 272 -0.47 23.56 38.59
C VAL A 272 -1.71 23.46 39.50
N PRO A 273 -1.79 22.46 40.41
CA PRO A 273 -2.89 22.41 41.36
C PRO A 273 -2.81 23.56 42.35
N ALA A 274 -3.89 24.31 42.47
CA ALA A 274 -4.05 25.30 43.54
C ALA A 274 -4.11 24.61 44.92
N GLU A 275 -3.51 25.25 45.93
CA GLU A 275 -3.41 24.82 47.31
C GLU A 275 -4.76 24.40 47.91
N ALA A 276 -4.71 23.36 48.74
CA ALA A 276 -5.82 22.82 49.49
C ALA A 276 -6.15 23.69 50.70
N ASP A 277 -7.42 24.03 50.86
CA ASP A 277 -7.98 24.58 52.11
C ASP A 277 -8.44 23.47 53.06
N PRO A 278 -8.51 23.75 54.40
CA PRO A 278 -8.51 22.74 55.45
C PRO A 278 -9.90 22.12 55.74
N PRO A 279 -9.96 21.09 56.61
CA PRO A 279 -11.07 20.14 56.65
C PRO A 279 -12.29 20.70 57.40
N ALA A 280 -13.47 20.48 56.87
CA ALA A 280 -14.75 20.75 57.52
C ALA A 280 -15.45 19.45 57.96
N GLU A 281 -16.03 19.59 59.11
CA GLU A 281 -16.78 18.75 60.04
C GLU A 281 -17.76 17.69 59.49
N ALA A 282 -18.06 16.79 60.44
CA ALA A 282 -18.82 15.57 60.42
C ALA A 282 -20.22 15.57 59.75
N LEU A 283 -20.53 14.40 59.18
CA LEU A 283 -21.81 13.96 58.61
C LEU A 283 -22.98 13.91 59.57
N PRO A 284 -24.22 14.17 59.11
CA PRO A 284 -25.43 13.57 59.69
C PRO A 284 -25.95 12.40 58.82
N GLU A 285 -26.67 11.49 59.47
CA GLU A 285 -27.19 10.19 58.99
C GLU A 285 -28.27 10.30 57.90
N PRO A 286 -28.58 9.18 57.19
CA PRO A 286 -29.30 9.21 55.93
C PRO A 286 -30.82 9.29 56.08
N VAL A 287 -31.44 10.05 55.19
CA VAL A 287 -32.88 10.12 54.94
C VAL A 287 -33.28 9.11 53.84
N PRO A 288 -34.46 8.48 53.83
CA PRO A 288 -34.80 7.36 52.96
C PRO A 288 -34.87 7.76 51.48
N THR A 289 -34.29 6.89 50.68
CA THR A 289 -34.15 6.96 49.24
C THR A 289 -35.49 6.92 48.52
N GLU A 290 -35.83 7.96 47.84
CA GLU A 290 -36.78 7.96 46.71
C GLU A 290 -36.19 7.16 45.57
N ALA A 291 -37.00 6.36 44.86
CA ALA A 291 -36.57 5.45 43.79
C ALA A 291 -35.74 6.19 42.75
N ALA A 292 -34.49 5.74 42.52
CA ALA A 292 -33.63 6.22 41.48
C ALA A 292 -34.33 6.01 40.11
N VAL A 293 -34.68 7.10 39.46
CA VAL A 293 -34.94 7.11 38.01
C VAL A 293 -33.60 6.69 37.35
N LEU A 294 -33.63 5.54 36.69
CA LEU A 294 -32.53 5.12 35.83
C LEU A 294 -32.26 6.27 34.84
N PRO A 295 -30.99 6.61 34.57
CA PRO A 295 -30.69 7.58 33.54
C PRO A 295 -31.28 7.07 32.22
N GLU A 296 -32.10 7.90 31.56
CA GLU A 296 -32.52 7.65 30.17
C GLU A 296 -31.23 7.38 29.37
N GLU A 297 -31.20 6.23 28.68
CA GLU A 297 -30.18 5.97 27.68
C GLU A 297 -30.13 7.15 26.71
N PRO A 298 -28.92 7.65 26.33
CA PRO A 298 -28.82 8.77 25.43
C PRO A 298 -29.59 8.42 24.13
N ALA A 299 -30.56 9.25 23.78
CA ALA A 299 -31.33 9.08 22.55
C ALA A 299 -30.36 8.92 21.37
N VAL A 300 -30.47 7.81 20.63
CA VAL A 300 -29.60 7.50 19.49
C VAL A 300 -29.70 8.65 18.50
N SER A 301 -28.59 9.31 18.19
CA SER A 301 -28.55 10.35 17.17
C SER A 301 -28.82 9.72 15.80
N VAL A 302 -29.86 10.19 15.12
CA VAL A 302 -30.26 9.70 13.80
C VAL A 302 -30.36 10.88 12.83
N HIS A 303 -30.14 10.62 11.56
CA HIS A 303 -30.27 11.66 10.53
C HIS A 303 -31.71 12.20 10.48
N PRO A 304 -31.93 13.53 10.42
CA PRO A 304 -33.27 14.12 10.53
C PRO A 304 -34.23 13.79 9.39
N LEU A 305 -33.75 13.25 8.29
CA LEU A 305 -34.58 12.81 7.15
C LEU A 305 -35.15 11.40 7.30
N PHE A 306 -34.79 10.66 8.35
CA PHE A 306 -35.48 9.40 8.64
C PHE A 306 -36.92 9.67 9.06
N PRO A 307 -37.85 8.72 8.79
CA PRO A 307 -39.17 8.74 9.39
C PRO A 307 -39.09 8.55 10.91
N ALA A 308 -40.20 8.51 11.59
CA ALA A 308 -40.21 8.22 13.01
C ALA A 308 -39.66 6.81 13.28
N LEU A 309 -38.53 6.75 13.98
CA LEU A 309 -37.88 5.51 14.39
C LEU A 309 -38.24 5.20 15.86
N THR A 310 -38.06 3.94 16.25
CA THR A 310 -38.12 3.51 17.65
C THR A 310 -36.99 4.15 18.47
N ALA A 311 -37.05 4.07 19.78
CA ALA A 311 -35.98 4.56 20.65
C ALA A 311 -34.61 3.87 20.36
N ALA A 312 -34.63 2.64 19.82
CA ALA A 312 -33.45 1.92 19.38
C ALA A 312 -32.94 2.36 17.99
N GLY A 313 -33.67 3.24 17.29
CA GLY A 313 -33.24 3.80 16.02
C GLY A 313 -33.56 2.95 14.78
N TYR A 314 -34.58 2.10 14.83
CA TYR A 314 -35.06 1.25 13.74
C TYR A 314 -36.54 1.51 13.44
N LEU A 315 -37.02 1.06 12.27
CA LEU A 315 -38.46 1.18 11.96
C LEU A 315 -39.31 0.40 12.96
N PRO A 316 -40.53 0.92 13.28
CA PRO A 316 -41.48 0.19 14.09
C PRO A 316 -41.92 -1.14 13.44
N GLU A 317 -42.41 -2.08 14.26
CA GLU A 317 -42.96 -3.35 13.78
C GLU A 317 -44.15 -3.09 12.84
N GLY A 318 -44.15 -3.76 11.68
CA GLY A 318 -45.20 -3.66 10.66
C GLY A 318 -44.99 -2.53 9.66
N GLU A 319 -44.01 -1.69 9.82
CA GLU A 319 -43.59 -0.71 8.80
C GLU A 319 -42.75 -1.41 7.72
N GLU A 320 -43.02 -1.00 6.46
CA GLU A 320 -42.15 -1.42 5.35
C GLU A 320 -40.77 -0.74 5.45
N GLU A 321 -39.77 -1.27 4.72
CA GLU A 321 -38.44 -0.65 4.67
C GLU A 321 -38.53 0.78 4.13
N PHE A 322 -37.63 1.63 4.63
CA PHE A 322 -37.48 3.00 4.19
C PHE A 322 -36.17 3.14 3.39
N TYR A 323 -36.26 3.77 2.22
CA TYR A 323 -35.11 4.13 1.41
C TYR A 323 -35.24 5.58 0.93
N PHE A 324 -34.15 6.33 1.06
CA PHE A 324 -34.05 7.70 0.60
C PHE A 324 -32.67 7.93 -0.04
N ALA A 325 -32.64 8.63 -1.17
CA ALA A 325 -31.43 9.03 -1.86
C ALA A 325 -31.54 10.46 -2.37
N ASP A 326 -30.59 11.29 -1.99
CA ASP A 326 -30.40 12.64 -2.53
C ASP A 326 -28.93 12.78 -2.96
N GLU A 327 -28.71 12.51 -4.24
CA GLU A 327 -27.37 12.57 -4.82
C GLU A 327 -26.79 14.00 -4.83
N GLU A 328 -27.63 15.03 -4.93
CA GLU A 328 -27.19 16.43 -4.93
C GLU A 328 -26.71 16.82 -3.53
N ALA A 329 -27.51 16.54 -2.51
CA ALA A 329 -27.12 16.73 -1.11
C ALA A 329 -26.03 15.75 -0.65
N GLY A 330 -25.86 14.62 -1.33
CA GLY A 330 -24.89 13.59 -0.98
C GLY A 330 -25.31 12.77 0.24
N VAL A 331 -26.59 12.40 0.32
CA VAL A 331 -27.17 11.66 1.44
C VAL A 331 -27.96 10.46 0.92
N TRP A 332 -27.69 9.29 1.47
CA TRP A 332 -28.43 8.05 1.23
C TRP A 332 -28.77 7.41 2.57
N LEU A 333 -30.02 7.05 2.76
CA LEU A 333 -30.54 6.49 4.01
C LEU A 333 -31.34 5.24 3.72
N TYR A 334 -31.19 4.26 4.60
CA TYR A 334 -32.02 3.05 4.62
C TYR A 334 -32.37 2.69 6.05
N ALA A 335 -33.60 2.26 6.28
CA ALA A 335 -34.00 1.69 7.55
C ALA A 335 -34.99 0.52 7.34
N SER A 336 -34.84 -0.50 8.19
CA SER A 336 -35.81 -1.58 8.40
C SER A 336 -36.02 -1.77 9.90
N GLN A 337 -36.67 -2.85 10.29
CA GLN A 337 -36.90 -3.17 11.71
C GLN A 337 -35.59 -3.59 12.43
N THR A 338 -34.56 -3.98 11.69
CA THR A 338 -33.29 -4.50 12.25
C THR A 338 -32.04 -3.90 11.67
N LEU A 339 -32.14 -3.10 10.59
CA LEU A 339 -31.00 -2.53 9.90
C LEU A 339 -31.24 -1.04 9.65
N ARG A 340 -30.24 -0.20 9.99
CA ARG A 340 -30.23 1.22 9.64
C ARG A 340 -28.88 1.58 9.01
N ILE A 341 -28.92 2.33 7.91
CA ILE A 341 -27.75 2.75 7.14
C ILE A 341 -27.84 4.24 6.86
N GLU A 342 -26.78 4.94 7.14
CA GLU A 342 -26.58 6.36 6.85
C GLU A 342 -25.31 6.53 6.03
N ILE A 343 -25.41 7.06 4.82
CA ILE A 343 -24.27 7.35 3.95
C ILE A 343 -24.26 8.84 3.67
N THR A 344 -23.11 9.48 3.89
CA THR A 344 -22.91 10.89 3.55
C THR A 344 -21.69 11.05 2.65
N ARG A 345 -21.85 11.85 1.58
CA ARG A 345 -20.76 12.23 0.70
C ARG A 345 -20.07 13.46 1.27
N GLN A 346 -18.76 13.38 1.35
CA GLN A 346 -17.88 14.42 1.83
C GLN A 346 -16.89 14.82 0.73
N SER A 347 -16.34 16.03 0.80
CA SER A 347 -15.22 16.44 -0.03
C SER A 347 -14.30 17.40 0.71
N ALA A 348 -13.00 17.25 0.47
CA ALA A 348 -11.98 18.18 0.94
C ALA A 348 -10.69 17.99 0.13
N PRO A 349 -9.83 19.01 0.08
CA PRO A 349 -8.49 18.84 -0.47
C PRO A 349 -7.68 17.81 0.33
N ASN A 350 -6.97 16.92 -0.37
CA ASN A 350 -5.98 16.02 0.22
C ASN A 350 -4.68 16.78 0.61
N ALA A 351 -3.68 16.08 1.12
CA ALA A 351 -2.40 16.69 1.51
C ALA A 351 -1.66 17.39 0.34
N LYS A 352 -1.95 17.01 -0.90
CA LYS A 352 -1.44 17.68 -2.11
C LYS A 352 -2.29 18.88 -2.55
N LYS A 353 -3.31 19.26 -1.79
CA LYS A 353 -4.30 20.32 -2.10
C LYS A 353 -5.18 19.98 -3.32
N GLU A 354 -5.38 18.71 -3.58
CA GLU A 354 -6.19 18.21 -4.68
C GLU A 354 -7.53 17.73 -4.12
N GLU A 355 -8.64 18.12 -4.77
CA GLU A 355 -10.00 17.79 -4.32
C GLU A 355 -10.21 16.28 -4.30
N THR A 356 -10.66 15.76 -3.16
CA THR A 356 -10.98 14.36 -2.96
C THR A 356 -12.39 14.21 -2.45
N VAL A 357 -13.13 13.28 -3.01
CA VAL A 357 -14.49 12.90 -2.61
C VAL A 357 -14.44 11.57 -1.90
N TRP A 358 -15.17 11.45 -0.78
CA TRP A 358 -15.35 10.18 -0.09
C TRP A 358 -16.75 10.06 0.48
N TYR A 359 -17.11 8.84 0.83
CA TYR A 359 -18.39 8.49 1.44
C TYR A 359 -18.12 7.85 2.79
N GLU A 360 -18.75 8.38 3.83
CA GLU A 360 -18.80 7.83 5.17
C GLU A 360 -20.12 7.06 5.32
N SER A 361 -20.04 5.77 5.64
CA SER A 361 -21.24 4.96 5.85
C SER A 361 -21.25 4.42 7.27
N HIS A 362 -22.33 4.67 7.98
CA HIS A 362 -22.62 4.08 9.28
C HIS A 362 -23.74 3.05 9.13
N ILE A 363 -23.48 1.84 9.57
CA ILE A 363 -24.38 0.70 9.45
C ILE A 363 -24.64 0.14 10.85
N TYR A 364 -25.89 0.17 11.27
CA TYR A 364 -26.34 -0.30 12.57
C TYR A 364 -27.28 -1.48 12.40
N THR A 365 -27.10 -2.55 13.18
CA THR A 365 -27.98 -3.70 13.20
C THR A 365 -28.42 -4.05 14.61
N ALA A 366 -29.73 -4.30 14.79
CA ALA A 366 -30.31 -4.82 16.03
C ALA A 366 -30.23 -6.35 16.11
N ASP A 367 -30.08 -7.03 14.97
CA ASP A 367 -29.97 -8.48 14.91
C ASP A 367 -28.49 -8.91 14.97
N PRO A 368 -28.06 -9.59 16.04
CA PRO A 368 -26.68 -10.07 16.15
C PRO A 368 -26.24 -11.04 15.06
N GLN A 369 -27.19 -11.64 14.32
CA GLN A 369 -26.90 -12.54 13.20
C GLN A 369 -26.77 -11.79 11.85
N GLN A 370 -27.23 -10.56 11.80
CA GLN A 370 -27.13 -9.70 10.63
C GLN A 370 -25.76 -9.00 10.60
N ILE A 371 -24.76 -9.73 10.16
CA ILE A 371 -23.36 -9.30 10.09
C ILE A 371 -22.89 -9.14 8.64
N PHE A 372 -21.81 -8.40 8.45
CA PHE A 372 -21.16 -8.34 7.15
C PHE A 372 -20.56 -9.69 6.75
N ARG A 373 -20.80 -10.08 5.49
CA ARG A 373 -20.25 -11.31 4.92
C ARG A 373 -19.70 -11.09 3.52
N PRO A 374 -18.55 -11.69 3.18
CA PRO A 374 -18.14 -11.81 1.79
C PRO A 374 -19.18 -12.61 1.01
N THR A 375 -19.72 -12.04 -0.07
CA THR A 375 -20.81 -12.61 -0.85
C THR A 375 -20.43 -12.67 -2.32
N ALA A 376 -20.48 -13.88 -2.91
CA ALA A 376 -20.28 -14.13 -4.34
C ALA A 376 -21.61 -14.04 -5.09
N TYR A 377 -21.56 -14.03 -6.44
CA TYR A 377 -22.75 -14.03 -7.29
C TYR A 377 -23.69 -15.22 -7.01
N SER A 378 -23.11 -16.39 -6.73
CA SER A 378 -23.86 -17.55 -6.23
C SER A 378 -23.00 -18.36 -5.25
N PRO A 379 -23.61 -19.13 -4.33
CA PRO A 379 -22.87 -19.98 -3.39
C PRO A 379 -21.89 -20.96 -4.06
N ASP A 380 -22.27 -21.51 -5.20
CA ASP A 380 -21.39 -22.44 -5.95
C ASP A 380 -20.11 -21.77 -6.45
N LEU A 381 -20.16 -20.47 -6.79
CA LEU A 381 -19.00 -19.70 -7.21
C LEU A 381 -18.11 -19.32 -6.03
N ARG A 382 -18.67 -19.27 -4.82
CA ARG A 382 -17.92 -19.05 -3.58
C ARG A 382 -16.98 -20.23 -3.28
N THR A 383 -17.46 -21.45 -3.53
CA THR A 383 -16.66 -22.69 -3.37
C THR A 383 -15.78 -22.96 -4.59
N ASN A 384 -16.19 -22.52 -5.77
CA ASN A 384 -15.49 -22.70 -7.06
C ASN A 384 -14.84 -21.41 -7.57
N TRP A 385 -14.30 -20.57 -6.70
CA TRP A 385 -13.62 -19.32 -7.07
C TRP A 385 -12.51 -19.53 -8.13
N ARG A 386 -12.06 -20.75 -8.35
CA ARG A 386 -11.11 -21.13 -9.40
C ARG A 386 -11.69 -21.09 -10.81
N GLU A 387 -13.01 -21.06 -10.97
CA GLU A 387 -13.69 -21.09 -12.27
C GLU A 387 -13.75 -19.73 -12.98
N ASN A 388 -13.10 -18.69 -12.48
CA ASN A 388 -12.98 -17.38 -13.15
C ASN A 388 -14.30 -16.75 -13.57
N LYS A 389 -15.27 -16.71 -12.71
CA LYS A 389 -16.51 -16.00 -12.98
C LYS A 389 -16.52 -14.67 -12.24
N TRP A 390 -16.60 -13.60 -12.99
CA TRP A 390 -16.51 -12.23 -12.50
C TRP A 390 -17.73 -11.47 -12.93
N PHE A 391 -18.21 -10.62 -12.04
CA PHE A 391 -19.41 -9.87 -12.22
C PHE A 391 -19.17 -8.41 -11.83
N TYR A 392 -19.98 -7.52 -12.34
CA TYR A 392 -20.02 -6.17 -11.77
C TYR A 392 -20.50 -6.25 -10.32
N PRO A 393 -19.99 -5.40 -9.42
CA PRO A 393 -20.45 -5.36 -8.02
C PRO A 393 -21.97 -5.28 -7.89
N ALA A 394 -22.63 -4.46 -8.73
CA ALA A 394 -24.09 -4.34 -8.75
C ALA A 394 -24.80 -5.65 -9.12
N ASP A 395 -24.26 -6.44 -10.04
CA ASP A 395 -24.87 -7.74 -10.41
C ASP A 395 -24.82 -8.73 -9.23
N ILE A 396 -23.73 -8.70 -8.45
CA ILE A 396 -23.59 -9.55 -7.25
C ILE A 396 -24.63 -9.12 -6.19
N VAL A 397 -24.76 -7.81 -5.96
CA VAL A 397 -25.69 -7.23 -5.00
C VAL A 397 -27.14 -7.58 -5.38
N LYS A 398 -27.52 -7.36 -6.63
CA LYS A 398 -28.88 -7.66 -7.15
C LYS A 398 -29.20 -9.14 -7.08
N GLN A 399 -28.26 -10.01 -7.49
CA GLN A 399 -28.44 -11.46 -7.43
C GLN A 399 -28.69 -12.00 -6.01
N ASN A 400 -28.09 -11.35 -5.01
CA ASN A 400 -28.20 -11.77 -3.60
C ASN A 400 -29.15 -10.89 -2.78
N HIS A 401 -29.85 -9.94 -3.42
CA HIS A 401 -30.77 -9.00 -2.77
C HIS A 401 -30.13 -8.25 -1.58
N LEU A 402 -28.84 -7.91 -1.66
CA LEU A 402 -28.14 -7.23 -0.58
C LEU A 402 -28.55 -5.77 -0.48
N VAL A 403 -28.90 -5.32 0.72
CA VAL A 403 -29.23 -3.91 0.97
C VAL A 403 -28.00 -3.01 0.79
N PHE A 404 -26.89 -3.40 1.38
CA PHE A 404 -25.65 -2.62 1.34
C PHE A 404 -24.46 -3.52 1.01
N ALA A 405 -23.54 -2.99 0.23
CA ALA A 405 -22.26 -3.66 -0.04
C ALA A 405 -21.15 -2.68 -0.38
N ILE A 406 -19.92 -3.11 -0.10
CA ILE A 406 -18.68 -2.55 -0.64
C ILE A 406 -17.92 -3.65 -1.37
N ASN A 407 -16.90 -3.30 -2.16
CA ASN A 407 -16.01 -4.33 -2.68
C ASN A 407 -15.34 -5.11 -1.54
N CYS A 408 -15.06 -6.37 -1.80
CA CYS A 408 -14.40 -7.23 -0.83
C CYS A 408 -12.87 -7.07 -0.85
N ASP A 409 -12.16 -8.05 -0.35
CA ASP A 409 -10.71 -8.06 -0.26
C ASP A 409 -10.02 -8.30 -1.63
N HIS A 410 -8.84 -8.85 -1.65
CA HIS A 410 -7.89 -8.76 -2.75
C HIS A 410 -8.37 -9.36 -4.10
N PHE A 411 -8.66 -8.50 -5.07
CA PHE A 411 -9.12 -8.85 -6.41
C PHE A 411 -8.08 -9.58 -7.28
N ILE A 412 -6.90 -8.99 -7.46
CA ILE A 412 -5.91 -9.42 -8.48
C ILE A 412 -5.45 -10.86 -8.29
N TYR A 413 -5.19 -11.25 -7.06
CA TYR A 413 -4.66 -12.58 -6.77
C TYR A 413 -5.72 -13.68 -6.74
N ARG A 414 -6.99 -13.31 -6.67
CA ARG A 414 -8.11 -14.24 -6.78
C ARG A 414 -8.45 -14.56 -8.22
N VAL A 415 -8.11 -13.64 -9.10
CA VAL A 415 -8.59 -13.61 -10.47
C VAL A 415 -7.53 -13.97 -11.48
N ALA A 416 -6.35 -13.43 -11.35
CA ALA A 416 -5.44 -13.31 -12.46
C ALA A 416 -4.78 -14.60 -12.95
N ARG A 417 -4.82 -15.73 -12.23
CA ARG A 417 -3.95 -16.84 -12.61
C ARG A 417 -4.46 -18.23 -12.24
N THR A 418 -5.68 -18.48 -12.55
CA THR A 418 -6.41 -19.70 -12.24
C THR A 418 -6.03 -20.92 -13.06
N HIS A 419 -5.04 -20.84 -13.91
CA HIS A 419 -4.59 -21.97 -14.72
C HIS A 419 -3.35 -22.66 -14.17
N ASP A 420 -2.86 -22.24 -13.02
CA ASP A 420 -1.85 -23.02 -12.30
C ASP A 420 -2.56 -24.15 -11.53
N PRO A 421 -2.37 -25.41 -11.90
CA PRO A 421 -2.95 -26.55 -11.18
C PRO A 421 -2.53 -26.58 -9.71
N ASP A 422 -1.42 -25.93 -9.35
CA ASP A 422 -0.95 -25.80 -7.98
C ASP A 422 -1.49 -24.56 -7.25
N GLY A 423 -2.44 -23.81 -7.85
CA GLY A 423 -3.10 -22.66 -7.24
C GLY A 423 -2.23 -21.43 -7.12
N GLY A 424 -1.34 -21.19 -8.06
CA GLY A 424 -0.29 -20.13 -8.04
C GLY A 424 -0.76 -18.68 -8.01
N GLY A 425 -2.04 -18.40 -8.15
CA GLY A 425 -2.55 -17.04 -8.31
C GLY A 425 -3.11 -16.37 -7.06
N SER A 426 -3.43 -17.10 -6.01
CA SER A 426 -4.03 -16.51 -4.81
C SER A 426 -2.99 -16.27 -3.71
N LEU A 427 -3.17 -15.21 -2.96
CA LEU A 427 -2.37 -14.87 -1.80
C LEU A 427 -3.25 -14.73 -0.56
N GLY A 428 -2.65 -14.96 0.60
CA GLY A 428 -3.32 -14.82 1.88
C GLY A 428 -4.15 -16.02 2.25
N LEU A 429 -5.17 -15.76 3.06
CA LEU A 429 -6.06 -16.77 3.60
C LEU A 429 -7.50 -16.44 3.20
N ILE A 430 -8.21 -17.40 2.67
CA ILE A 430 -9.63 -17.32 2.37
C ILE A 430 -10.36 -18.33 3.24
N ILE A 431 -11.03 -17.86 4.26
CA ILE A 431 -12.01 -18.61 5.05
C ILE A 431 -13.39 -18.07 4.69
N ARG A 432 -14.34 -18.95 4.42
CA ARG A 432 -15.75 -18.63 4.15
C ARG A 432 -16.64 -19.66 4.85
N ASP A 433 -17.60 -19.19 5.62
CA ASP A 433 -18.54 -20.04 6.39
C ASP A 433 -17.83 -21.11 7.25
N GLY A 434 -16.68 -20.77 7.83
CA GLY A 434 -15.90 -21.69 8.67
C GLY A 434 -15.09 -22.74 7.90
N GLU A 435 -14.97 -22.61 6.58
CA GLU A 435 -14.15 -23.49 5.75
C GLU A 435 -12.96 -22.76 5.14
N ILE A 436 -11.77 -23.37 5.17
CA ILE A 436 -10.59 -22.84 4.50
C ILE A 436 -10.70 -23.18 3.01
N LEU A 437 -11.06 -22.20 2.19
CA LEU A 437 -11.12 -22.37 0.74
C LEU A 437 -9.73 -22.23 0.11
N PHE A 438 -8.87 -21.43 0.72
CA PHE A 438 -7.51 -21.20 0.24
C PHE A 438 -6.60 -20.75 1.38
N GLU A 439 -5.40 -21.29 1.40
CA GLU A 439 -4.31 -20.83 2.27
C GLU A 439 -2.99 -20.97 1.52
N LYS A 440 -2.36 -19.84 1.20
CA LYS A 440 -1.00 -19.83 0.68
C LYS A 440 -0.19 -18.80 1.46
N GLN A 441 0.50 -19.32 2.45
CA GLN A 441 1.56 -18.55 3.09
C GLN A 441 2.75 -18.55 2.13
N LYS A 442 3.21 -17.39 1.69
CA LYS A 442 4.45 -17.32 0.93
C LYS A 442 5.61 -17.77 1.79
N SER A 443 6.45 -18.64 1.22
CA SER A 443 7.81 -18.83 1.74
C SER A 443 8.54 -17.47 1.72
N ALA A 444 9.47 -17.26 2.64
CA ALA A 444 10.28 -16.05 2.73
C ALA A 444 10.97 -15.66 1.41
N SER A 445 11.14 -16.61 0.49
CA SER A 445 11.80 -16.45 -0.80
C SER A 445 10.93 -15.86 -1.93
N SER A 446 9.64 -15.57 -1.72
CA SER A 446 8.75 -15.07 -2.76
C SER A 446 7.99 -13.80 -2.33
N GLN A 447 8.71 -12.80 -1.84
CA GLN A 447 8.14 -11.53 -1.40
C GLN A 447 8.02 -10.56 -2.56
N THR A 448 6.92 -10.62 -3.27
CA THR A 448 6.52 -9.53 -4.17
C THR A 448 5.47 -8.61 -3.55
N TYR A 449 4.96 -8.98 -2.38
CA TYR A 449 4.04 -8.17 -1.57
C TYR A 449 4.39 -8.29 -0.10
N PRO A 450 4.21 -7.21 0.66
CA PRO A 450 4.25 -7.31 2.10
C PRO A 450 3.22 -8.36 2.57
N PRO A 451 3.42 -9.00 3.72
CA PRO A 451 2.44 -9.92 4.27
C PRO A 451 1.09 -9.21 4.34
N LEU A 452 0.04 -9.83 3.74
CA LEU A 452 -1.30 -9.29 3.83
C LEU A 452 -1.74 -9.31 5.29
N ASP A 453 -2.40 -8.25 5.72
CA ASP A 453 -3.10 -8.27 6.99
C ASP A 453 -4.42 -9.02 6.80
N ILE A 454 -4.86 -9.71 7.83
CA ILE A 454 -6.08 -10.48 7.87
C ILE A 454 -6.98 -9.90 8.93
N MET A 455 -8.23 -9.59 8.57
CA MET A 455 -9.30 -9.39 9.52
C MET A 455 -10.18 -10.64 9.51
N ALA A 456 -10.22 -11.35 10.61
CA ALA A 456 -11.10 -12.48 10.83
C ALA A 456 -12.42 -12.00 11.42
N LEU A 457 -13.55 -12.41 10.83
CA LEU A 457 -14.90 -12.04 11.22
C LEU A 457 -15.53 -13.18 12.02
N TYR A 458 -16.31 -12.84 13.05
CA TYR A 458 -16.95 -13.77 13.97
C TYR A 458 -18.47 -13.69 13.89
N PRO A 459 -19.18 -14.78 14.26
CA PRO A 459 -20.65 -14.82 14.21
C PRO A 459 -21.36 -13.79 15.09
N ASP A 460 -20.68 -13.25 16.10
CA ASP A 460 -21.20 -12.21 17.00
C ASP A 460 -20.98 -10.79 16.45
N GLY A 461 -20.51 -10.66 15.20
CA GLY A 461 -20.22 -9.37 14.58
C GLY A 461 -18.93 -8.71 15.00
N SER A 462 -18.14 -9.35 15.85
CA SER A 462 -16.78 -8.90 16.20
C SER A 462 -15.74 -9.29 15.15
N ALA A 463 -14.52 -8.75 15.27
CA ALA A 463 -13.40 -9.12 14.43
C ALA A 463 -12.08 -9.12 15.19
N GLN A 464 -11.10 -9.87 14.67
CA GLN A 464 -9.72 -9.83 15.13
C GLN A 464 -8.75 -9.68 13.95
N ALA A 465 -7.65 -9.00 14.17
CA ALA A 465 -6.61 -8.82 13.17
C ALA A 465 -5.44 -9.79 13.36
N PHE A 466 -4.95 -10.32 12.25
CA PHE A 466 -3.76 -11.16 12.20
C PHE A 466 -2.88 -10.77 11.02
N VAL A 467 -1.58 -10.98 11.14
CA VAL A 467 -0.67 -10.91 10.00
C VAL A 467 -0.52 -12.32 9.41
N THR A 468 -0.49 -12.43 8.09
CA THR A 468 -0.54 -13.71 7.34
C THR A 468 0.47 -14.76 7.80
N ARG A 469 1.54 -14.38 8.46
CA ARG A 469 2.60 -15.30 8.91
C ARG A 469 2.50 -15.67 10.39
N ASP A 470 1.67 -14.99 11.13
CA ASP A 470 1.60 -15.16 12.59
C ASP A 470 0.76 -16.37 12.97
N LYS A 471 -0.25 -16.69 12.14
CA LYS A 471 -1.16 -17.84 12.36
C LYS A 471 -1.54 -18.52 11.05
N THR A 472 -1.73 -19.82 11.12
CA THR A 472 -2.30 -20.64 10.05
C THR A 472 -3.82 -20.46 9.98
N GLY A 473 -4.42 -20.79 8.85
CA GLY A 473 -5.88 -20.79 8.70
C GLY A 473 -6.58 -21.69 9.73
N LYS A 474 -5.97 -22.84 10.07
CA LYS A 474 -6.48 -23.72 11.13
C LYS A 474 -6.48 -23.08 12.51
N GLU A 475 -5.43 -22.32 12.85
CA GLU A 475 -5.35 -21.59 14.12
C GLU A 475 -6.34 -20.43 14.17
N ILE A 476 -6.61 -19.77 13.04
CA ILE A 476 -7.65 -18.74 12.94
C ILE A 476 -9.04 -19.36 13.05
N LEU A 477 -9.34 -20.45 12.35
CA LEU A 477 -10.59 -21.19 12.52
C LEU A 477 -10.83 -21.64 13.96
N ALA A 478 -9.77 -22.08 14.65
CA ALA A 478 -9.87 -22.52 16.04
C ALA A 478 -10.25 -21.38 17.01
N THR A 479 -10.17 -20.11 16.61
CA THR A 479 -10.70 -18.97 17.37
C THR A 479 -12.21 -18.79 17.24
N GLY A 480 -12.86 -19.51 16.32
CA GLY A 480 -14.29 -19.40 16.03
C GLY A 480 -14.62 -18.45 14.85
N ALA A 481 -13.61 -17.98 14.12
CA ALA A 481 -13.82 -17.15 12.94
C ALA A 481 -14.56 -17.90 11.84
N THR A 482 -15.51 -17.25 11.17
CA THR A 482 -16.27 -17.81 10.05
C THR A 482 -15.78 -17.33 8.70
N ASP A 483 -15.30 -16.09 8.63
CA ASP A 483 -14.84 -15.48 7.40
C ASP A 483 -13.53 -14.71 7.63
N THR A 484 -12.76 -14.47 6.57
CA THR A 484 -11.57 -13.63 6.63
C THR A 484 -11.54 -12.64 5.47
N LEU A 485 -11.05 -11.45 5.75
CA LEU A 485 -10.68 -10.44 4.76
C LEU A 485 -9.16 -10.35 4.72
N SER A 486 -8.57 -10.62 3.57
CA SER A 486 -7.10 -10.63 3.40
C SER A 486 -6.67 -9.55 2.42
N PHE A 487 -6.25 -8.40 2.93
CA PHE A 487 -5.67 -7.32 2.12
C PHE A 487 -4.74 -6.45 2.99
N GLY A 488 -5.23 -5.36 3.52
CA GLY A 488 -4.47 -4.44 4.37
C GLY A 488 -3.99 -3.16 3.65
N PRO A 489 -3.31 -2.31 4.38
CA PRO A 489 -2.87 -2.53 5.77
C PRO A 489 -4.02 -2.49 6.77
N LEU A 490 -3.78 -3.06 7.96
CA LEU A 490 -4.61 -2.81 9.12
C LEU A 490 -4.51 -1.32 9.46
N LEU A 491 -5.66 -0.66 9.60
CA LEU A 491 -5.76 0.80 9.79
C LEU A 491 -5.87 1.16 11.27
N VAL A 492 -6.78 0.50 11.98
CA VAL A 492 -7.04 0.70 13.41
C VAL A 492 -7.05 -0.67 14.10
N GLN A 493 -6.48 -0.73 15.29
CA GLN A 493 -6.51 -1.89 16.17
C GLN A 493 -6.65 -1.42 17.61
N ASP A 494 -7.60 -2.00 18.36
CA ASP A 494 -7.89 -1.65 19.75
C ASP A 494 -8.18 -0.13 19.93
N GLY A 495 -8.84 0.50 18.94
CA GLY A 495 -9.15 1.92 18.91
C GLY A 495 -7.97 2.83 18.54
N GLU A 496 -6.78 2.28 18.34
CA GLU A 496 -5.56 3.04 18.03
C GLU A 496 -5.13 2.86 16.57
N ILE A 497 -4.51 3.91 16.00
CA ILE A 497 -3.97 3.84 14.63
C ILE A 497 -2.89 2.76 14.57
N SER A 498 -3.11 1.77 13.74
CA SER A 498 -2.14 0.70 13.53
C SER A 498 -0.85 1.23 12.90
N PRO A 499 0.34 0.88 13.43
CA PRO A 499 1.62 1.21 12.81
C PRO A 499 1.72 0.72 11.35
N ARG A 500 0.95 -0.31 11.00
CA ARG A 500 0.91 -0.89 9.65
C ARG A 500 0.26 0.04 8.63
N SER A 501 -0.57 1.00 9.05
CA SER A 501 -1.18 2.00 8.17
C SER A 501 -0.16 2.79 7.33
N LYS A 502 1.09 2.88 7.80
CA LYS A 502 2.20 3.54 7.10
C LYS A 502 2.85 2.68 6.00
N GLN A 503 2.46 1.41 5.87
CA GLN A 503 3.10 0.43 4.99
C GLN A 503 3.09 0.84 3.51
N PHE A 504 2.05 1.54 3.05
CA PHE A 504 1.94 2.02 1.66
C PHE A 504 2.28 3.52 1.52
N GLY A 505 2.91 4.12 2.53
CA GLY A 505 3.28 5.53 2.51
C GLY A 505 2.10 6.46 2.22
N GLU A 506 2.36 7.57 1.56
CA GLU A 506 1.35 8.56 1.15
C GLU A 506 0.86 8.37 -0.30
N THR A 507 0.66 7.13 -0.73
CA THR A 507 0.08 6.85 -2.05
C THR A 507 -1.40 7.22 -2.08
N PHE A 508 -1.76 8.19 -2.93
CA PHE A 508 -3.12 8.69 -3.08
C PHE A 508 -3.84 7.88 -4.17
N GLN A 509 -4.79 7.05 -3.77
CA GLN A 509 -5.53 6.14 -4.64
C GLN A 509 -7.01 6.12 -4.23
N PRO A 510 -7.94 5.69 -5.12
CA PRO A 510 -9.25 5.23 -4.67
C PRO A 510 -9.07 4.13 -3.63
N ARG A 511 -9.84 4.19 -2.54
CA ARG A 511 -9.70 3.30 -1.39
C ARG A 511 -11.05 2.84 -0.88
N THR A 512 -11.05 1.66 -0.29
CA THR A 512 -12.17 1.15 0.50
C THR A 512 -11.66 0.70 1.84
N ALA A 513 -12.26 1.17 2.93
CA ALA A 513 -11.97 0.71 4.27
C ALA A 513 -13.24 0.15 4.92
N PHE A 514 -13.06 -0.91 5.69
CA PHE A 514 -14.09 -1.51 6.53
C PHE A 514 -13.63 -1.53 7.97
N GLY A 515 -14.51 -1.14 8.90
CA GLY A 515 -14.22 -1.12 10.33
C GLY A 515 -15.44 -1.45 11.18
N ILE A 516 -15.17 -1.78 12.43
CA ILE A 516 -16.15 -2.10 13.47
C ILE A 516 -15.88 -1.18 14.64
N ALA A 517 -16.89 -0.39 15.01
CA ALA A 517 -16.86 0.44 16.21
C ALA A 517 -17.21 -0.42 17.43
N GLU A 518 -18.27 -1.21 17.32
CA GLU A 518 -18.72 -2.23 18.27
C GLU A 518 -19.55 -3.27 17.52
N PRO A 519 -19.78 -4.47 18.04
CA PRO A 519 -20.67 -5.45 17.42
C PRO A 519 -22.05 -4.83 17.15
N GLY A 520 -22.50 -4.88 15.87
CA GLY A 520 -23.72 -4.23 15.43
C GLY A 520 -23.56 -2.78 14.94
N HIS A 521 -22.38 -2.17 15.06
CA HIS A 521 -22.07 -0.88 14.45
C HIS A 521 -20.83 -0.98 13.57
N TYR A 522 -21.05 -0.96 12.27
CA TYR A 522 -20.03 -1.06 11.24
C TYR A 522 -19.84 0.29 10.54
N ILE A 523 -18.62 0.57 10.13
CA ILE A 523 -18.28 1.82 9.43
C ILE A 523 -17.50 1.48 8.16
N THR A 524 -17.88 2.12 7.04
CA THR A 524 -17.10 2.02 5.82
C THR A 524 -16.68 3.39 5.30
N LEU A 525 -15.49 3.46 4.72
CA LEU A 525 -15.03 4.61 3.96
C LEU A 525 -14.78 4.19 2.52
N THR A 526 -15.45 4.86 1.57
CA THR A 526 -15.20 4.67 0.14
C THR A 526 -14.67 5.97 -0.44
N VAL A 527 -13.45 5.97 -0.92
CA VAL A 527 -12.74 7.16 -1.45
C VAL A 527 -12.66 7.07 -2.96
N GLU A 528 -13.18 8.08 -3.66
CA GLU A 528 -13.04 8.20 -5.11
C GLU A 528 -11.62 8.64 -5.50
N GLY A 529 -11.28 8.48 -6.77
CA GLY A 529 -10.00 8.94 -7.30
C GLY A 529 -9.81 8.58 -8.77
N ARG A 530 -8.64 8.85 -9.31
CA ARG A 530 -8.26 8.62 -10.71
C ARG A 530 -9.12 9.43 -11.67
N SER A 531 -10.21 8.87 -12.18
CA SER A 531 -11.09 9.54 -13.15
C SER A 531 -12.02 10.59 -12.53
N SER A 532 -12.33 10.47 -11.24
CA SER A 532 -13.32 11.33 -10.54
C SER A 532 -12.68 12.28 -9.54
N GLY A 533 -11.36 12.30 -9.45
CA GLY A 533 -10.62 13.13 -8.51
C GLY A 533 -9.33 12.48 -8.04
N HIS A 534 -8.80 13.00 -6.95
CA HIS A 534 -7.56 12.53 -6.34
C HIS A 534 -7.89 11.73 -5.08
N GLY A 535 -7.37 10.49 -4.99
CA GLY A 535 -7.66 9.60 -3.89
C GLY A 535 -7.02 10.01 -2.56
N GLN A 536 -6.98 9.09 -1.59
CA GLN A 536 -6.38 9.30 -0.27
C GLN A 536 -5.35 8.22 0.09
N SER A 537 -4.50 8.53 1.07
CA SER A 537 -3.52 7.60 1.61
C SER A 537 -4.12 6.66 2.67
N CYS A 538 -3.46 5.53 2.93
CA CYS A 538 -3.86 4.64 4.03
C CYS A 538 -3.67 5.28 5.41
N ILE A 539 -2.73 6.22 5.54
CA ILE A 539 -2.54 6.97 6.79
C ILE A 539 -3.78 7.84 7.07
N TRP A 540 -4.27 8.55 6.06
CA TRP A 540 -5.49 9.34 6.18
C TRP A 540 -6.71 8.45 6.48
N LEU A 541 -6.83 7.28 5.81
CA LEU A 541 -7.90 6.33 6.11
C LEU A 541 -7.86 5.89 7.58
N ALA A 542 -6.66 5.58 8.11
CA ALA A 542 -6.50 5.16 9.49
C ALA A 542 -6.95 6.26 10.49
N GLN A 543 -6.55 7.50 10.23
CA GLN A 543 -6.98 8.66 11.04
C GLN A 543 -8.50 8.81 10.99
N LYS A 544 -9.10 8.75 9.79
CA LYS A 544 -10.55 8.85 9.63
C LYS A 544 -11.32 7.72 10.30
N MET A 545 -10.87 6.47 10.16
CA MET A 545 -11.53 5.33 10.81
C MET A 545 -11.43 5.41 12.34
N GLN A 546 -10.31 5.94 12.88
CA GLN A 546 -10.18 6.21 14.31
C GLN A 546 -11.12 7.33 14.76
N GLU A 547 -11.15 8.46 14.04
CA GLU A 547 -12.06 9.59 14.32
C GLU A 547 -13.53 9.17 14.34
N LEU A 548 -13.91 8.23 13.46
CA LEU A 548 -15.26 7.66 13.40
C LEU A 548 -15.54 6.62 14.50
N GLY A 549 -14.57 6.31 15.36
CA GLY A 549 -14.75 5.46 16.53
C GLY A 549 -14.49 3.97 16.32
N CYS A 550 -13.89 3.56 15.19
CA CYS A 550 -13.57 2.16 14.95
C CYS A 550 -12.60 1.61 16.00
N GLN A 551 -12.92 0.46 16.55
CA GLN A 551 -12.02 -0.33 17.40
C GLN A 551 -11.07 -1.17 16.56
N ILE A 552 -11.52 -1.62 15.39
CA ILE A 552 -10.72 -2.33 14.41
C ILE A 552 -11.11 -1.88 13.00
N ALA A 553 -10.14 -1.66 12.12
CA ALA A 553 -10.39 -1.30 10.72
C ALA A 553 -9.27 -1.79 9.81
N ILE A 554 -9.65 -2.18 8.59
CA ILE A 554 -8.73 -2.66 7.55
C ILE A 554 -8.99 -1.94 6.22
N ASN A 555 -7.92 -1.66 5.47
CA ASN A 555 -8.04 -1.26 4.07
C ASN A 555 -8.30 -2.50 3.21
N LEU A 556 -9.29 -2.41 2.34
CA LEU A 556 -9.62 -3.41 1.33
C LEU A 556 -9.06 -3.01 -0.03
N ASP A 557 -9.31 -3.82 -1.06
CA ASP A 557 -8.85 -3.50 -2.41
C ASP A 557 -9.40 -2.16 -2.88
N GLY A 558 -8.63 -1.47 -3.69
CA GLY A 558 -8.89 -0.10 -4.10
C GLY A 558 -8.78 0.09 -5.62
N GLY A 559 -8.51 1.31 -6.04
CA GLY A 559 -8.38 1.62 -7.45
C GLY A 559 -9.67 1.37 -8.23
N GLY A 560 -9.58 0.63 -9.33
CA GLY A 560 -10.75 0.27 -10.16
C GLY A 560 -11.74 -0.65 -9.47
N THR A 561 -11.35 -1.29 -8.36
CA THR A 561 -12.20 -2.20 -7.58
C THR A 561 -13.13 -1.46 -6.62
N THR A 562 -12.75 -0.23 -6.21
CA THR A 562 -13.50 0.58 -5.23
C THR A 562 -14.98 0.68 -5.60
N ALA A 563 -15.85 0.14 -4.76
CA ALA A 563 -17.29 0.08 -4.97
C ALA A 563 -18.06 0.31 -3.66
N LEU A 564 -19.14 1.10 -3.74
CA LEU A 564 -20.12 1.34 -2.67
C LEU A 564 -21.50 1.23 -3.28
N LEU A 565 -22.32 0.34 -2.73
CA LEU A 565 -23.65 0.04 -3.26
C LEU A 565 -24.71 0.10 -2.15
N LEU A 566 -25.86 0.64 -2.48
CA LEU A 566 -27.05 0.63 -1.64
C LEU A 566 -28.26 0.31 -2.51
N MET A 567 -29.11 -0.62 -2.09
CA MET A 567 -30.34 -1.04 -2.78
C MET A 567 -30.13 -1.40 -4.27
N GLY A 568 -28.97 -2.04 -4.57
CA GLY A 568 -28.63 -2.46 -5.94
C GLY A 568 -27.95 -1.39 -6.78
N GLU A 569 -27.96 -0.14 -6.34
CA GLU A 569 -27.37 0.97 -7.09
C GLU A 569 -25.97 1.31 -6.60
N GLN A 570 -25.07 1.56 -7.56
CA GLN A 570 -23.70 1.98 -7.28
C GLN A 570 -23.63 3.49 -7.03
N ILE A 571 -23.16 3.89 -5.85
CA ILE A 571 -23.14 5.28 -5.40
C ILE A 571 -21.86 6.00 -5.87
N ASN A 572 -20.69 5.41 -5.65
CA ASN A 572 -19.43 6.05 -5.98
C ASN A 572 -19.09 5.94 -7.48
N LYS A 573 -18.32 6.89 -7.98
CA LYS A 573 -17.80 6.85 -9.35
C LYS A 573 -16.69 5.82 -9.48
N SER A 574 -16.58 5.25 -10.69
CA SER A 574 -15.54 4.26 -11.00
C SER A 574 -14.14 4.79 -10.77
N GLY A 575 -13.31 4.03 -10.06
CA GLY A 575 -11.88 4.28 -9.94
C GLY A 575 -11.05 3.80 -11.15
N ASN A 576 -11.65 3.34 -12.23
CA ASN A 576 -10.95 2.99 -13.46
C ASN A 576 -10.49 4.25 -14.21
N PHE A 577 -9.34 4.17 -14.85
CA PHE A 577 -8.89 5.23 -15.74
C PHE A 577 -9.86 5.37 -16.93
N GLY A 578 -10.25 6.61 -17.24
CA GLY A 578 -11.21 6.90 -18.31
C GLY A 578 -12.68 6.94 -17.89
N GLY A 579 -12.99 6.76 -16.60
CA GLY A 579 -14.35 6.96 -16.04
C GLY A 579 -15.41 5.96 -16.51
N GLN A 580 -14.98 4.85 -17.13
CA GLN A 580 -15.88 3.80 -17.61
C GLN A 580 -16.18 2.79 -16.48
N ASN A 581 -16.93 1.77 -16.79
CA ASN A 581 -17.48 0.78 -15.86
C ASN A 581 -16.55 0.36 -14.72
N HIS A 582 -17.13 0.03 -13.56
CA HIS A 582 -16.40 -0.57 -12.46
C HIS A 582 -15.72 -1.89 -12.88
N ARG A 583 -14.67 -2.26 -12.15
CA ARG A 583 -13.99 -3.53 -12.38
C ARG A 583 -14.90 -4.69 -12.03
N LEU A 584 -14.86 -5.76 -12.82
CA LEU A 584 -15.49 -7.02 -12.45
C LEU A 584 -14.75 -7.64 -11.26
N ILE A 585 -15.49 -8.17 -10.29
CA ILE A 585 -14.97 -8.80 -9.06
C ILE A 585 -15.67 -10.14 -8.81
N ASN A 586 -15.16 -10.93 -7.87
CA ASN A 586 -15.78 -12.21 -7.51
C ASN A 586 -16.73 -12.10 -6.33
N GLU A 587 -16.45 -11.21 -5.38
CA GLU A 587 -17.21 -11.07 -4.14
C GLU A 587 -17.34 -9.61 -3.76
N VAL A 588 -18.46 -9.28 -3.13
CA VAL A 588 -18.67 -8.05 -2.36
C VAL A 588 -18.65 -8.38 -0.87
N LEU A 589 -18.38 -7.40 -0.02
CA LEU A 589 -18.60 -7.47 1.41
C LEU A 589 -19.96 -6.80 1.69
N GLY A 590 -20.98 -7.60 2.00
CA GLY A 590 -22.36 -7.13 2.04
C GLY A 590 -23.09 -7.44 3.34
N ILE A 591 -24.21 -6.72 3.55
CA ILE A 591 -25.11 -6.89 4.69
C ILE A 591 -26.56 -6.55 4.30
N GLY A 592 -27.49 -7.19 4.99
CA GLY A 592 -28.93 -6.97 4.81
C GLY A 592 -29.50 -7.71 3.60
N TYR A 593 -30.81 -7.89 3.61
CA TYR A 593 -31.60 -8.50 2.53
C TYR A 593 -32.87 -7.69 2.30
N SER A 594 -33.19 -7.42 1.03
CA SER A 594 -34.47 -6.82 0.63
C SER A 594 -34.91 -7.34 -0.73
N GLU A 595 -36.18 -7.75 -0.84
CA GLU A 595 -36.80 -8.16 -2.11
C GLU A 595 -36.89 -6.99 -3.12
N ASN A 596 -36.78 -5.75 -2.65
CA ASN A 596 -36.81 -4.54 -3.48
C ASN A 596 -35.49 -4.26 -4.19
N VAL A 597 -34.43 -4.97 -3.88
CA VAL A 597 -33.16 -4.89 -4.63
C VAL A 597 -33.28 -5.67 -5.94
N GLN A 598 -33.34 -4.95 -7.07
CA GLN A 598 -33.55 -5.48 -8.43
C GLN A 598 -32.40 -5.14 -9.38
#